data_2cbab3feecc86c9b952eda8e6636414b
#
_entry.id   2cbab3feecc86c9b952eda8e6636414b
#
_cell.length_a   1.000
_cell.length_b   1.000
_cell.length_c   1.000
_cell.angle_alpha   90.00
_cell.angle_beta   90.00
_cell.angle_gamma   90.00
#
_symmetry.space_group_name_H-M   'P 1'
#
loop_
_entity.id
_entity.type
_entity.pdbx_description
1 polymer ?
#
loop_
_entity_poly.entity_id
_entity_poly.type
_entity_poly.pdbx_seq_one_letter_code
_entity_poly.pdbx_strand_id
1 'polypeptide(L)'
;MPVVSKSFDLQRVEWRRVTDPDCKDFHVDFEYSLLGYDLPSGRLDMLLRYGKGGHCRRHRHVASTVTLVLEGEQFLKEMLPDGTVHAIHRKRGDYALATADAHPHDEHGGDAGATVLLSMTAPDGILFEYFDENMENGWTVSIEEYVQNWNNGTVHGTAPSASKLTTA
;
A
#
# COMPACT_ATOMS: atom_id res chain seq x y z
N MET A 1 -14.59 11.83 15.28
CA MET A 1 -13.61 11.05 14.52
C MET A 1 -14.10 10.89 13.08
N PRO A 2 -13.28 11.13 12.08
CA PRO A 2 -13.69 10.93 10.70
C PRO A 2 -13.84 9.43 10.43
N VAL A 3 -15.07 8.96 10.36
CA VAL A 3 -15.39 7.60 9.93
C VAL A 3 -15.63 7.66 8.42
N VAL A 4 -14.76 7.03 7.65
CA VAL A 4 -14.86 7.00 6.19
C VAL A 4 -15.80 5.89 5.74
N SER A 5 -15.71 4.73 6.35
CA SER A 5 -16.60 3.60 6.06
C SER A 5 -17.37 3.18 7.31
N LYS A 6 -18.64 2.85 7.11
CA LYS A 6 -19.52 2.30 8.17
C LYS A 6 -19.71 0.80 8.04
N SER A 7 -19.07 0.18 7.07
CA SER A 7 -19.22 -1.25 6.78
C SER A 7 -17.85 -1.89 6.57
N PHE A 8 -17.68 -3.08 7.09
CA PHE A 8 -16.55 -3.97 6.79
C PHE A 8 -16.92 -5.06 5.78
N ASP A 9 -18.07 -4.94 5.17
CA ASP A 9 -18.52 -5.84 4.11
C ASP A 9 -17.80 -5.49 2.82
N LEU A 10 -16.97 -6.41 2.32
CA LEU A 10 -16.16 -6.22 1.11
C LEU A 10 -16.98 -5.91 -0.15
N GLN A 11 -18.28 -6.24 -0.14
CA GLN A 11 -19.19 -5.91 -1.23
C GLN A 11 -19.84 -4.53 -1.10
N ARG A 12 -19.73 -3.89 0.07
CA ARG A 12 -20.39 -2.63 0.39
C ARG A 12 -19.43 -1.48 0.63
N VAL A 13 -18.13 -1.73 0.74
CA VAL A 13 -17.12 -0.67 0.80
C VAL A 13 -16.92 -0.05 -0.58
N GLU A 14 -16.57 1.23 -0.61
CA GLU A 14 -16.17 1.90 -1.84
C GLU A 14 -14.75 1.46 -2.22
N TRP A 15 -14.57 1.00 -3.45
CA TRP A 15 -13.27 0.65 -4.00
C TRP A 15 -12.79 1.69 -5.00
N ARG A 16 -11.51 2.00 -4.96
CA ARG A 16 -10.84 2.87 -5.94
C ARG A 16 -9.67 2.14 -6.56
N ARG A 17 -9.65 2.13 -7.88
CA ARG A 17 -8.60 1.46 -8.66
C ARG A 17 -7.40 2.36 -8.82
N VAL A 18 -6.21 1.76 -8.65
CA VAL A 18 -4.91 2.38 -8.87
C VAL A 18 -4.22 1.64 -10.00
N THR A 19 -3.77 2.38 -11.02
CA THR A 19 -2.97 1.87 -12.13
C THR A 19 -1.78 2.79 -12.35
N ASP A 20 -0.68 2.23 -12.79
CA ASP A 20 0.50 2.99 -13.19
C ASP A 20 1.06 2.42 -14.50
N PRO A 21 0.62 2.96 -15.64
CA PRO A 21 1.06 2.47 -16.96
C PRO A 21 2.53 2.77 -17.26
N ASP A 22 3.17 3.67 -16.49
CA ASP A 22 4.57 4.04 -16.66
C ASP A 22 5.51 3.10 -15.89
N CYS A 23 4.99 2.30 -14.97
CA CYS A 23 5.75 1.25 -14.30
C CYS A 23 6.06 0.11 -15.28
N LYS A 24 7.35 -0.10 -15.56
CA LYS A 24 7.79 -1.11 -16.54
C LYS A 24 8.05 -2.47 -15.92
N ASP A 25 8.35 -2.50 -14.61
CA ASP A 25 8.68 -3.73 -13.90
C ASP A 25 7.45 -4.59 -13.62
N PHE A 26 6.31 -3.95 -13.35
CA PHE A 26 5.08 -4.62 -12.92
C PHE A 26 3.87 -4.05 -13.63
N HIS A 27 2.87 -4.89 -13.80
CA HIS A 27 1.52 -4.44 -14.11
C HIS A 27 0.87 -3.91 -12.84
N VAL A 28 1.07 -2.61 -12.57
CA VAL A 28 0.47 -1.95 -11.41
C VAL A 28 -1.04 -1.83 -11.64
N ASP A 29 -1.78 -2.65 -10.91
CA ASP A 29 -3.24 -2.69 -10.97
C ASP A 29 -3.77 -3.30 -9.66
N PHE A 30 -4.29 -2.45 -8.80
CA PHE A 30 -4.91 -2.86 -7.54
C PHE A 30 -6.02 -1.89 -7.17
N GLU A 31 -6.80 -2.26 -6.19
CA GLU A 31 -7.84 -1.41 -5.63
C GLU A 31 -7.61 -1.20 -4.15
N TYR A 32 -8.01 -0.05 -3.63
CA TYR A 32 -8.01 0.22 -2.20
C TYR A 32 -9.33 0.80 -1.72
N SER A 33 -9.60 0.64 -0.45
CA SER A 33 -10.73 1.25 0.25
C SER A 33 -10.23 1.85 1.57
N LEU A 34 -10.43 3.14 1.76
CA LEU A 34 -10.09 3.81 3.03
C LEU A 34 -11.20 3.51 4.05
N LEU A 35 -10.87 2.79 5.11
CA LEU A 35 -11.84 2.41 6.15
C LEU A 35 -11.96 3.47 7.24
N GLY A 36 -10.85 4.08 7.63
CA GLY A 36 -10.84 5.10 8.65
C GLY A 36 -9.45 5.68 8.88
N TYR A 37 -9.40 6.83 9.53
CA TYR A 37 -8.15 7.48 9.89
C TYR A 37 -8.32 8.39 11.09
N ASP A 38 -7.21 8.69 11.74
CA ASP A 38 -7.09 9.68 12.81
C ASP A 38 -5.73 10.40 12.68
N LEU A 39 -5.74 11.59 12.09
CA LEU A 39 -4.52 12.36 11.82
C LEU A 39 -3.71 12.67 13.10
N PRO A 40 -4.34 13.10 14.22
CA PRO A 40 -3.59 13.40 15.43
C PRO A 40 -2.81 12.20 16.00
N SER A 41 -3.32 11.00 15.88
CA SER A 41 -2.63 9.79 16.35
C SER A 41 -1.79 9.09 15.27
N GLY A 42 -1.80 9.60 14.03
CA GLY A 42 -1.11 8.98 12.91
C GLY A 42 -1.66 7.63 12.50
N ARG A 43 -2.97 7.40 12.67
CA ARG A 43 -3.62 6.13 12.36
C ARG A 43 -4.35 6.14 11.03
N LEU A 44 -4.18 5.06 10.26
CA LEU A 44 -4.97 4.80 9.05
C LEU A 44 -5.24 3.30 8.89
N ASP A 45 -6.51 2.96 8.61
CA ASP A 45 -6.94 1.61 8.31
C ASP A 45 -7.50 1.57 6.87
N MET A 46 -7.07 0.59 6.08
CA MET A 46 -7.48 0.44 4.69
C MET A 46 -7.55 -1.01 4.25
N LEU A 47 -8.29 -1.25 3.18
CA LEU A 47 -8.25 -2.51 2.44
C LEU A 47 -7.46 -2.33 1.15
N LEU A 48 -6.73 -3.36 0.76
CA LEU A 48 -6.16 -3.51 -0.58
C LEU A 48 -6.72 -4.76 -1.23
N ARG A 49 -6.96 -4.70 -2.55
CA ARG A 49 -7.41 -5.83 -3.34
C ARG A 49 -6.62 -5.92 -4.64
N TYR A 50 -6.01 -7.07 -4.86
CA TYR A 50 -5.28 -7.41 -6.08
C TYR A 50 -6.12 -8.39 -6.89
N GLY A 51 -6.31 -8.12 -8.19
CA GLY A 51 -6.75 -9.11 -9.15
C GLY A 51 -5.60 -10.02 -9.58
N LYS A 52 -5.89 -11.00 -10.44
CA LYS A 52 -4.87 -11.87 -11.03
C LYS A 52 -3.85 -11.05 -11.82
N GLY A 53 -2.56 -11.21 -11.48
CA GLY A 53 -1.46 -10.51 -12.13
C GLY A 53 -1.33 -9.02 -11.81
N GLY A 54 -2.19 -8.50 -10.91
CA GLY A 54 -2.09 -7.13 -10.44
C GLY A 54 -1.02 -7.00 -9.34
N HIS A 55 -0.20 -5.99 -9.44
CA HIS A 55 0.87 -5.67 -8.49
C HIS A 55 0.66 -4.29 -7.88
N CYS A 56 1.23 -4.08 -6.69
CA CYS A 56 1.58 -2.76 -6.20
C CYS A 56 2.92 -2.32 -6.81
N ARG A 57 3.18 -1.01 -6.84
CA ARG A 57 4.52 -0.50 -7.14
C ARG A 57 5.45 -0.86 -5.97
N ARG A 58 6.75 -1.11 -6.27
CA ARG A 58 7.77 -1.37 -5.25
C ARG A 58 7.77 -0.26 -4.20
N HIS A 59 7.69 -0.65 -2.93
CA HIS A 59 7.62 0.29 -1.82
C HIS A 59 8.10 -0.35 -0.51
N ARG A 60 8.24 0.47 0.51
CA ARG A 60 8.35 0.03 1.91
C ARG A 60 7.31 0.71 2.78
N HIS A 61 6.94 0.06 3.85
CA HIS A 61 6.12 0.68 4.89
C HIS A 61 7.05 1.46 5.84
N VAL A 62 6.88 2.77 5.88
CA VAL A 62 7.51 3.64 6.89
C VAL A 62 6.72 3.52 8.19
N ALA A 63 5.40 3.44 8.10
CA ALA A 63 4.51 3.18 9.22
C ALA A 63 4.63 1.75 9.75
N SER A 64 4.48 1.57 11.06
CA SER A 64 4.21 0.24 11.62
C SER A 64 2.87 -0.29 11.08
N THR A 65 2.87 -1.50 10.52
CA THR A 65 1.74 -2.01 9.77
C THR A 65 1.34 -3.42 10.21
N VAL A 66 0.09 -3.57 10.61
CA VAL A 66 -0.56 -4.88 10.70
C VAL A 66 -1.16 -5.22 9.34
N THR A 67 -0.88 -6.43 8.86
CA THR A 67 -1.50 -7.01 7.66
C THR A 67 -2.30 -8.24 8.06
N LEU A 68 -3.55 -8.33 7.62
CA LEU A 68 -4.38 -9.53 7.74
C LEU A 68 -4.93 -9.89 6.35
N VAL A 69 -4.65 -11.10 5.89
CA VAL A 69 -5.19 -11.61 4.62
C VAL A 69 -6.64 -12.06 4.83
N LEU A 70 -7.57 -11.38 4.21
CA LEU A 70 -9.01 -11.66 4.31
C LEU A 70 -9.48 -12.68 3.29
N GLU A 71 -8.94 -12.60 2.07
CA GLU A 71 -9.28 -13.48 0.94
C GLU A 71 -8.05 -13.71 0.06
N GLY A 72 -8.02 -14.88 -0.60
CA GLY A 72 -6.97 -15.23 -1.54
C GLY A 72 -5.59 -15.43 -0.91
N GLU A 73 -4.57 -15.10 -1.67
CA GLU A 73 -3.16 -15.29 -1.30
C GLU A 73 -2.35 -14.06 -1.70
N GLN A 74 -1.49 -13.59 -0.78
CA GLN A 74 -0.57 -12.47 -0.97
C GLN A 74 0.87 -13.00 -1.09
N PHE A 75 1.57 -12.55 -2.10
CA PHE A 75 2.98 -12.85 -2.33
C PHE A 75 3.80 -11.58 -2.25
N LEU A 76 4.92 -11.64 -1.53
CA LEU A 76 5.87 -10.54 -1.42
C LEU A 76 7.28 -11.03 -1.73
N LYS A 77 8.09 -10.13 -2.27
CA LYS A 77 9.54 -10.28 -2.39
C LYS A 77 10.17 -9.11 -1.65
N GLU A 78 10.68 -9.38 -0.46
CA GLU A 78 11.33 -8.40 0.41
C GLU A 78 12.81 -8.33 0.06
N MET A 79 13.34 -7.11 -0.13
CA MET A 79 14.73 -6.84 -0.49
C MET A 79 15.51 -6.44 0.75
N LEU A 80 16.44 -7.29 1.16
CA LEU A 80 17.28 -7.06 2.33
C LEU A 80 18.51 -6.20 1.98
N PRO A 81 19.12 -5.51 2.96
CA PRO A 81 20.27 -4.62 2.72
C PRO A 81 21.52 -5.33 2.18
N ASP A 82 21.65 -6.63 2.39
CA ASP A 82 22.75 -7.47 1.87
C ASP A 82 22.53 -7.93 0.42
N GLY A 83 21.44 -7.50 -0.22
CA GLY A 83 21.03 -7.89 -1.57
C GLY A 83 20.25 -9.22 -1.63
N THR A 84 20.01 -9.87 -0.50
CA THR A 84 19.17 -11.08 -0.45
C THR A 84 17.72 -10.72 -0.68
N VAL A 85 17.01 -11.57 -1.44
CA VAL A 85 15.56 -11.47 -1.64
C VAL A 85 14.86 -12.55 -0.82
N HIS A 86 13.98 -12.12 0.07
CA HIS A 86 13.19 -13.01 0.91
C HIS A 86 11.77 -13.12 0.34
N ALA A 87 11.39 -14.32 -0.10
CA ALA A 87 10.05 -14.60 -0.60
C ALA A 87 9.10 -14.90 0.57
N ILE A 88 7.98 -14.20 0.61
CA ILE A 88 6.94 -14.36 1.62
C ILE A 88 5.65 -14.73 0.93
N HIS A 89 4.97 -15.77 1.43
CA HIS A 89 3.65 -16.20 0.97
C HIS A 89 2.69 -16.21 2.16
N ARG A 90 1.61 -15.45 2.04
CA ARG A 90 0.55 -15.36 3.05
C ARG A 90 -0.76 -15.83 2.46
N LYS A 91 -1.50 -16.60 3.22
CA LYS A 91 -2.82 -17.16 2.87
C LYS A 91 -3.91 -16.50 3.69
N ARG A 92 -5.14 -16.71 3.29
CA ARG A 92 -6.31 -16.27 4.04
C ARG A 92 -6.19 -16.63 5.52
N GLY A 93 -6.34 -15.64 6.39
CA GLY A 93 -6.24 -15.76 7.84
C GLY A 93 -4.84 -15.49 8.39
N ASP A 94 -3.83 -15.42 7.54
CA ASP A 94 -2.47 -15.10 7.99
C ASP A 94 -2.39 -13.64 8.44
N TYR A 95 -1.72 -13.48 9.57
CA TYR A 95 -1.44 -12.21 10.23
C TYR A 95 0.06 -11.90 10.15
N ALA A 96 0.39 -10.65 9.92
CA ALA A 96 1.76 -10.16 10.00
C ALA A 96 1.79 -8.77 10.65
N LEU A 97 2.83 -8.54 11.44
CA LEU A 97 3.17 -7.22 11.96
C LEU A 97 4.55 -6.83 11.44
N ALA A 98 4.61 -5.80 10.60
CA ALA A 98 5.83 -5.12 10.24
C ALA A 98 6.04 -3.94 11.19
N THR A 99 7.23 -3.85 11.78
CA THR A 99 7.64 -2.65 12.52
C THR A 99 7.83 -1.48 11.55
N ALA A 100 7.90 -0.27 12.08
CA ALA A 100 8.22 0.90 11.29
C ALA A 100 9.54 0.71 10.52
N ASP A 101 9.66 1.36 9.38
CA ASP A 101 10.81 1.27 8.48
C ASP A 101 11.11 -0.15 7.97
N ALA A 102 10.06 -0.87 7.58
CA ALA A 102 10.19 -2.18 6.96
C ALA A 102 11.04 -2.15 5.68
N HIS A 103 11.58 -3.29 5.29
CA HIS A 103 12.35 -3.40 4.05
C HIS A 103 11.48 -3.18 2.81
N PRO A 104 12.07 -2.65 1.72
CA PRO A 104 11.38 -2.56 0.44
C PRO A 104 10.91 -3.92 -0.05
N HIS A 105 9.75 -3.94 -0.68
CA HIS A 105 9.19 -5.16 -1.24
C HIS A 105 8.35 -4.91 -2.48
N ASP A 106 8.23 -5.97 -3.29
CA ASP A 106 7.23 -6.11 -4.33
C ASP A 106 6.10 -6.95 -3.77
N GLU A 107 4.86 -6.65 -4.12
CA GLU A 107 3.73 -7.46 -3.70
C GLU A 107 2.65 -7.61 -4.77
N HIS A 108 2.00 -8.76 -4.77
CA HIS A 108 0.90 -9.08 -5.69
C HIS A 108 -0.05 -10.13 -5.11
N GLY A 109 -1.22 -10.25 -5.71
CA GLY A 109 -2.17 -11.34 -5.42
C GLY A 109 -1.79 -12.64 -6.13
N GLY A 110 -2.29 -13.76 -5.61
CA GLY A 110 -2.23 -15.06 -6.29
C GLY A 110 -3.16 -15.18 -7.49
N ASP A 111 -3.34 -16.40 -8.02
CA ASP A 111 -4.22 -16.65 -9.18
C ASP A 111 -5.68 -16.26 -8.96
N ALA A 112 -6.15 -16.34 -7.72
CA ALA A 112 -7.47 -15.88 -7.31
C ALA A 112 -7.47 -14.43 -6.78
N GLY A 113 -6.34 -13.72 -6.87
CA GLY A 113 -6.15 -12.43 -6.24
C GLY A 113 -5.87 -12.50 -4.75
N ALA A 114 -5.92 -11.37 -4.09
CA ALA A 114 -5.87 -11.23 -2.65
C ALA A 114 -6.66 -10.01 -2.18
N THR A 115 -7.29 -10.11 -1.02
CA THR A 115 -7.81 -8.95 -0.27
C THR A 115 -7.15 -8.93 1.09
N VAL A 116 -6.53 -7.81 1.45
CA VAL A 116 -5.83 -7.63 2.72
C VAL A 116 -6.34 -6.40 3.45
N LEU A 117 -6.38 -6.50 4.78
CA LEU A 117 -6.53 -5.36 5.67
C LEU A 117 -5.14 -4.87 6.06
N LEU A 118 -4.91 -3.58 5.92
CA LEU A 118 -3.77 -2.87 6.49
C LEU A 118 -4.25 -1.93 7.60
N SER A 119 -3.64 -2.07 8.78
CA SER A 119 -3.86 -1.18 9.90
C SER A 119 -2.51 -0.57 10.28
N MET A 120 -2.37 0.73 10.07
CA MET A 120 -1.09 1.43 10.10
C MET A 120 -1.05 2.47 11.21
N THR A 121 0.13 2.62 11.80
CA THR A 121 0.44 3.67 12.77
C THR A 121 1.73 4.37 12.36
N ALA A 122 1.61 5.65 12.04
CA ALA A 122 2.68 6.53 11.58
C ALA A 122 2.68 7.83 12.41
N PRO A 123 3.42 7.88 13.53
CA PRO A 123 3.44 9.06 14.41
C PRO A 123 3.93 10.33 13.72
N ASP A 124 4.77 10.20 12.70
CA ASP A 124 5.27 11.29 11.85
C ASP A 124 4.37 11.57 10.64
N GLY A 125 3.29 10.81 10.47
CA GLY A 125 2.33 10.95 9.38
C GLY A 125 2.74 10.31 8.05
N ILE A 126 3.93 9.68 7.93
CA ILE A 126 4.40 9.05 6.70
C ILE A 126 4.01 7.57 6.68
N LEU A 127 3.27 7.14 5.64
CA LEU A 127 2.82 5.76 5.48
C LEU A 127 3.80 4.91 4.70
N PHE A 128 4.16 5.37 3.50
CA PHE A 128 4.92 4.61 2.52
C PHE A 128 6.05 5.44 1.92
N GLU A 129 7.08 4.74 1.49
CA GLU A 129 8.08 5.25 0.56
C GLU A 129 8.07 4.33 -0.67
N TYR A 130 7.82 4.92 -1.84
CA TYR A 130 7.86 4.25 -3.14
C TYR A 130 9.21 4.44 -3.79
N PHE A 131 9.57 3.52 -4.67
CA PHE A 131 10.83 3.54 -5.40
C PHE A 131 10.58 3.38 -6.90
N ASP A 132 11.50 3.87 -7.70
CA ASP A 132 11.55 3.54 -9.11
C ASP A 132 12.11 2.13 -9.35
N GLU A 133 12.18 1.73 -10.61
CA GLU A 133 12.67 0.43 -11.03
C GLU A 133 14.11 0.12 -10.60
N ASN A 134 14.92 1.15 -10.34
CA ASN A 134 16.33 1.03 -9.92
C ASN A 134 16.52 1.13 -8.40
N MET A 135 15.45 1.21 -7.63
CA MET A 135 15.46 1.49 -6.19
C MET A 135 16.03 2.88 -5.85
N GLU A 136 15.92 3.80 -6.81
CA GLU A 136 16.33 5.19 -6.67
C GLU A 136 15.10 6.11 -6.66
N ASN A 137 15.33 7.42 -6.51
CA ASN A 137 14.30 8.44 -6.61
C ASN A 137 13.04 8.15 -5.77
N GLY A 138 13.25 7.71 -4.53
CA GLY A 138 12.15 7.42 -3.62
C GLY A 138 11.29 8.66 -3.33
N TRP A 139 9.98 8.45 -3.18
CA TRP A 139 9.05 9.48 -2.71
C TRP A 139 8.13 8.94 -1.64
N THR A 140 7.83 9.76 -0.68
CA THR A 140 6.98 9.38 0.45
C THR A 140 5.53 9.78 0.20
N VAL A 141 4.62 9.03 0.84
CA VAL A 141 3.19 9.32 0.86
C VAL A 141 2.73 9.39 2.31
N SER A 142 2.10 10.51 2.67
CA SER A 142 1.59 10.76 4.02
C SER A 142 0.13 10.35 4.19
N ILE A 143 -0.32 10.25 5.45
CA ILE A 143 -1.73 10.03 5.79
C ILE A 143 -2.59 11.18 5.23
N GLU A 144 -2.14 12.42 5.38
CA GLU A 144 -2.87 13.59 4.89
C GLU A 144 -3.08 13.52 3.38
N GLU A 145 -2.04 13.17 2.63
CA GLU A 145 -2.10 13.01 1.19
C GLU A 145 -3.06 11.88 0.79
N TYR A 146 -3.05 10.77 1.52
CA TYR A 146 -3.98 9.65 1.30
C TYR A 146 -5.43 10.08 1.50
N VAL A 147 -5.70 10.79 2.58
CA VAL A 147 -7.04 11.30 2.91
C VAL A 147 -7.51 12.35 1.90
N GLN A 148 -6.63 13.28 1.50
CA GLN A 148 -6.96 14.29 0.49
C GLN A 148 -7.30 13.65 -0.86
N ASN A 149 -6.48 12.69 -1.29
CA ASN A 149 -6.71 11.99 -2.56
C ASN A 149 -8.01 11.16 -2.52
N TRP A 150 -8.30 10.51 -1.41
CA TRP A 150 -9.57 9.83 -1.22
C TRP A 150 -10.75 10.79 -1.35
N ASN A 151 -10.72 11.92 -0.67
CA ASN A 151 -11.79 12.91 -0.68
C ASN A 151 -11.97 13.57 -2.06
N ASN A 152 -10.87 13.77 -2.79
CA ASN A 152 -10.88 14.40 -4.12
C ASN A 152 -11.14 13.40 -5.26
N GLY A 153 -11.22 12.11 -4.97
CA GLY A 153 -11.38 11.07 -5.99
C GLY A 153 -10.14 10.85 -6.86
N THR A 154 -8.96 11.29 -6.40
CA THR A 154 -7.69 11.13 -7.12
C THR A 154 -7.03 9.80 -6.79
N VAL A 155 -6.14 9.35 -7.67
CA VAL A 155 -5.45 8.06 -7.58
C VAL A 155 -4.10 8.24 -6.88
N HIS A 156 -3.77 7.31 -5.98
CA HIS A 156 -2.46 7.22 -5.32
C HIS A 156 -1.48 6.33 -6.07
N GLY A 157 -0.20 6.46 -5.74
CA GLY A 157 0.84 5.55 -6.19
C GLY A 157 1.37 5.81 -7.59
N THR A 158 0.94 6.89 -8.24
CA THR A 158 1.61 7.39 -9.43
C THR A 158 2.87 8.14 -9.01
N ALA A 159 3.98 7.90 -9.72
CA ALA A 159 5.19 8.68 -9.50
C ALA A 159 4.87 10.18 -9.60
N PRO A 160 5.39 11.01 -8.69
CA PRO A 160 5.23 12.45 -8.80
C PRO A 160 5.79 12.91 -10.15
N SER A 161 5.12 13.88 -10.79
CA SER A 161 5.68 14.51 -11.99
C SER A 161 7.07 15.08 -11.66
N ALA A 162 7.99 15.03 -12.62
CA ALA A 162 9.38 15.49 -12.44
C ALA A 162 9.52 16.90 -11.84
N SER A 163 8.49 17.74 -11.93
CA SER A 163 8.42 19.05 -11.29
C SER A 163 8.27 19.02 -9.76
N LYS A 164 7.86 17.88 -9.16
CA LYS A 164 7.78 17.72 -7.70
C LYS A 164 9.08 17.18 -7.08
N LEU A 165 9.97 16.61 -7.88
CA LEU A 165 11.25 16.05 -7.42
C LEU A 165 12.35 17.12 -7.23
N THR A 166 12.13 18.37 -7.65
CA THR A 166 13.13 19.44 -7.64
C THR A 166 13.05 20.40 -6.46
N THR A 167 12.25 20.12 -5.45
CA THR A 167 12.14 20.96 -4.23
C THR A 167 12.35 20.13 -2.96
N ALA A 168 13.55 19.64 -2.78
CA ALA A 168 14.10 19.19 -1.50
C ALA A 168 15.45 19.84 -1.25
#